data_d67d870ffaa7a2d397d4d019a7a47818
#
_entry.id   d67d870ffaa7a2d397d4d019a7a47818
#
_cell.length_a   1.000
_cell.length_b   1.000
_cell.length_c   1.000
_cell.angle_alpha   90.00
_cell.angle_beta   90.00
_cell.angle_gamma   90.00
#
_symmetry.space_group_name_H-M   'P 1'
#
loop_
_entity.id
_entity.type
_entity.pdbx_description
1 polymer ?
#
loop_
_entity_poly.entity_id
_entity_poly.type
_entity_poly.pdbx_seq_one_letter_code
_entity_poly.pdbx_strand_id
1 'polypeptide(L)'
;RNSYYGGTGDGSDESKAEALKAYSKTHDTNLMGGIQFVHNFGQLFFMPAQLTLGTEYTYDALNDHALGYNTITKQTVRTSSMLFQNEWKNEHWGILLGGRFDKHNLINHLIFSPRANLRFNATQNIHLRLTYAGGFRAPQTFDEDLHTSMAGGERIKTYLAKNLKEERSNSLSLSADMYYNFGNVQTNILIETFYTHLNN
;
A
#
# COMPACT_ATOMS: atom_id res chain seq x y z
N ARG A 1 8.82 2.94 20.72
CA ARG A 1 8.02 1.85 21.31
C ARG A 1 9.00 0.88 21.98
N ASN A 2 8.90 0.66 23.28
CA ASN A 2 9.67 -0.34 23.98
C ASN A 2 8.84 -1.61 24.05
N SER A 3 9.28 -2.68 23.40
CA SER A 3 8.63 -3.99 23.47
C SER A 3 9.34 -4.81 24.53
N TYR A 4 8.59 -5.32 25.48
CA TYR A 4 9.09 -6.20 26.55
C TYR A 4 8.84 -7.65 26.13
N TYR A 5 9.89 -8.42 25.89
CA TYR A 5 9.81 -9.86 25.76
C TYR A 5 10.98 -10.51 26.45
N GLY A 6 10.67 -11.52 27.27
CA GLY A 6 11.60 -12.55 27.70
C GLY A 6 12.52 -12.20 28.86
N GLY A 7 12.79 -13.17 29.56
CA GLY A 7 13.54 -13.40 30.79
C GLY A 7 12.71 -14.35 31.63
N THR A 8 13.35 -15.32 32.24
CA THR A 8 12.67 -16.31 33.10
C THR A 8 12.08 -15.68 34.37
N GLY A 9 12.33 -14.36 34.58
CA GLY A 9 11.78 -13.62 35.70
C GLY A 9 12.46 -13.93 37.06
N ASP A 10 13.54 -14.72 37.07
CA ASP A 10 14.28 -15.14 38.28
C ASP A 10 15.24 -14.07 38.81
N GLY A 11 15.41 -12.96 38.07
CA GLY A 11 16.28 -11.86 38.48
C GLY A 11 17.77 -12.12 38.33
N SER A 12 18.17 -13.28 37.78
CA SER A 12 19.57 -13.61 37.52
C SER A 12 20.18 -12.70 36.44
N ASP A 13 21.50 -12.56 36.42
CA ASP A 13 22.18 -11.75 35.41
C ASP A 13 22.08 -12.37 34.04
N GLU A 14 21.93 -13.70 33.94
CA GLU A 14 21.61 -14.41 32.69
C GLU A 14 20.23 -14.07 32.16
N SER A 15 19.22 -14.07 33.05
CA SER A 15 17.84 -13.68 32.67
C SER A 15 17.77 -12.21 32.22
N LYS A 16 18.52 -11.31 32.88
CA LYS A 16 18.62 -9.90 32.46
C LYS A 16 19.33 -9.76 31.12
N ALA A 17 20.37 -10.54 30.83
CA ALA A 17 21.09 -10.54 29.59
C ALA A 17 20.19 -11.07 28.43
N GLU A 18 19.38 -12.09 28.68
CA GLU A 18 18.40 -12.59 27.73
C GLU A 18 17.28 -11.57 27.48
N ALA A 19 16.79 -10.94 28.52
CA ALA A 19 15.80 -9.87 28.37
C ALA A 19 16.36 -8.71 27.54
N LEU A 20 17.64 -8.33 27.71
CA LEU A 20 18.30 -7.31 26.91
C LEU A 20 18.36 -7.68 25.41
N LYS A 21 18.46 -8.96 25.06
CA LYS A 21 18.43 -9.41 23.65
C LYS A 21 17.09 -9.11 22.96
N ALA A 22 16.00 -9.05 23.71
CA ALA A 22 14.68 -8.73 23.21
C ALA A 22 14.43 -7.22 22.99
N TYR A 23 15.35 -6.35 23.42
CA TYR A 23 15.19 -4.91 23.29
C TYR A 23 15.78 -4.36 22.00
N SER A 24 14.99 -3.55 21.35
CA SER A 24 15.41 -2.75 20.22
C SER A 24 14.98 -1.29 20.44
N LYS A 25 15.82 -0.38 19.98
CA LYS A 25 15.49 1.04 19.90
C LYS A 25 15.32 1.43 18.45
N THR A 26 14.07 1.60 18.05
CA THR A 26 13.70 1.96 16.69
C THR A 26 13.41 3.44 16.60
N HIS A 27 14.00 4.10 15.61
CA HIS A 27 13.67 5.46 15.20
C HIS A 27 13.21 5.42 13.75
N ASP A 28 11.99 5.86 13.52
CA ASP A 28 11.37 5.92 12.21
C ASP A 28 11.00 7.36 11.88
N THR A 29 11.31 7.79 10.67
CA THR A 29 10.97 9.11 10.13
C THR A 29 10.26 8.94 8.81
N ASN A 30 8.99 9.32 8.78
CA ASN A 30 8.18 9.32 7.58
C ASN A 30 7.82 10.74 7.19
N LEU A 31 8.07 11.09 5.92
CA LEU A 31 7.70 12.37 5.33
C LEU A 31 7.00 12.12 4.00
N MET A 32 5.83 12.72 3.80
CA MET A 32 5.07 12.67 2.56
C MET A 32 4.62 14.06 2.17
N GLY A 33 4.75 14.38 0.90
CA GLY A 33 4.27 15.64 0.32
C GLY A 33 3.83 15.45 -1.12
N GLY A 34 2.79 16.17 -1.53
CA GLY A 34 2.28 16.07 -2.90
C GLY A 34 1.48 17.29 -3.33
N ILE A 35 1.31 17.40 -4.65
CA ILE A 35 0.51 18.43 -5.30
C ILE A 35 -0.42 17.73 -6.29
N GLN A 36 -1.67 18.16 -6.32
CA GLN A 36 -2.67 17.67 -7.24
C GLN A 36 -3.34 18.82 -7.97
N PHE A 37 -3.50 18.65 -9.28
CA PHE A 37 -4.25 19.53 -10.17
C PHE A 37 -5.47 18.79 -10.69
N VAL A 38 -6.63 19.45 -10.65
CA VAL A 38 -7.90 18.92 -11.15
C VAL A 38 -8.50 19.90 -12.13
N HIS A 39 -8.89 19.43 -13.31
CA HIS A 39 -9.56 20.22 -14.33
C HIS A 39 -10.84 19.53 -14.83
N ASN A 40 -11.94 20.28 -14.83
CA ASN A 40 -13.21 19.79 -15.32
C ASN A 40 -13.44 20.27 -16.75
N PHE A 41 -13.68 19.33 -17.67
CA PHE A 41 -14.10 19.63 -19.03
C PHE A 41 -15.65 19.53 -19.11
N GLY A 42 -16.30 20.51 -19.77
CA GLY A 42 -17.72 20.43 -20.06
C GLY A 42 -18.05 19.19 -20.92
N GLN A 43 -17.18 18.91 -21.89
CA GLN A 43 -17.18 17.69 -22.70
C GLN A 43 -15.78 17.40 -23.19
N LEU A 44 -15.35 16.17 -23.07
CA LEU A 44 -14.11 15.67 -23.64
C LEU A 44 -14.40 14.36 -24.36
N PHE A 45 -14.26 14.35 -25.70
CA PHE A 45 -14.66 13.27 -26.60
C PHE A 45 -16.19 13.05 -26.61
N PHE A 46 -16.72 12.22 -25.70
CA PHE A 46 -18.09 11.73 -25.75
C PHE A 46 -18.92 12.03 -24.49
N MET A 47 -18.29 12.46 -23.39
CA MET A 47 -18.96 12.78 -22.12
C MET A 47 -18.25 13.94 -21.40
N PRO A 48 -18.93 14.58 -20.41
CA PRO A 48 -18.27 15.42 -19.44
C PRO A 48 -17.13 14.66 -18.76
N ALA A 49 -16.00 15.33 -18.54
CA ALA A 49 -14.80 14.67 -18.02
C ALA A 49 -14.10 15.50 -16.96
N GLN A 50 -13.36 14.80 -16.10
CA GLN A 50 -12.47 15.40 -15.11
C GLN A 50 -11.07 14.79 -15.25
N LEU A 51 -10.09 15.64 -15.55
CA LEU A 51 -8.68 15.27 -15.56
C LEU A 51 -8.09 15.55 -14.17
N THR A 52 -7.37 14.57 -13.64
CA THR A 52 -6.56 14.71 -12.44
C THR A 52 -5.11 14.40 -12.77
N LEU A 53 -4.23 15.33 -12.43
CA LEU A 53 -2.77 15.16 -12.48
C LEU A 53 -2.23 15.37 -11.08
N GLY A 54 -1.27 14.53 -10.67
CA GLY A 54 -0.67 14.65 -9.36
C GLY A 54 0.80 14.27 -9.35
N THR A 55 1.52 14.80 -8.37
CA THR A 55 2.88 14.36 -8.05
C THR A 55 3.00 14.21 -6.55
N GLU A 56 3.74 13.21 -6.12
CA GLU A 56 3.92 12.85 -4.72
C GLU A 56 5.37 12.43 -4.48
N TYR A 57 5.91 12.81 -3.36
CA TYR A 57 7.19 12.35 -2.87
C TYR A 57 7.01 11.77 -1.47
N THR A 58 7.53 10.56 -1.26
CA THR A 58 7.60 9.90 0.04
C THR A 58 9.04 9.62 0.42
N TYR A 59 9.35 9.86 1.68
CA TYR A 59 10.61 9.53 2.32
C TYR A 59 10.32 8.78 3.59
N ASP A 60 10.91 7.61 3.73
CA ASP A 60 10.81 6.76 4.91
C ASP A 60 12.22 6.32 5.32
N ALA A 61 12.60 6.57 6.56
CA ALA A 61 13.91 6.24 7.09
C ALA A 61 13.78 5.54 8.43
N LEU A 62 14.08 4.26 8.43
CA LEU A 62 14.11 3.40 9.59
C LEU A 62 15.54 3.21 10.08
N ASN A 63 15.76 3.40 11.40
CA ASN A 63 16.99 3.10 12.08
C ASN A 63 16.65 2.25 13.33
N ASP A 64 16.94 0.97 13.26
CA ASP A 64 16.69 0.02 14.33
C ASP A 64 18.02 -0.43 14.96
N HIS A 65 18.13 -0.26 16.29
CA HIS A 65 19.26 -0.69 17.08
C HIS A 65 18.83 -1.82 18.02
N ALA A 66 19.10 -3.04 17.64
CA ALA A 66 18.91 -4.22 18.49
C ALA A 66 20.01 -4.28 19.55
N LEU A 67 19.68 -3.82 20.77
CA LEU A 67 20.64 -3.58 21.86
C LEU A 67 21.36 -4.86 22.28
N GLY A 68 20.63 -5.96 22.45
CA GLY A 68 21.22 -7.23 22.88
C GLY A 68 22.15 -7.88 21.87
N TYR A 69 22.01 -7.53 20.59
CA TYR A 69 22.83 -8.04 19.49
C TYR A 69 23.86 -7.01 19.00
N ASN A 70 23.85 -5.82 19.58
CA ASN A 70 24.68 -4.69 19.17
C ASN A 70 24.69 -4.49 17.63
N THR A 71 23.51 -4.58 17.02
CA THR A 71 23.38 -4.49 15.57
C THR A 71 22.48 -3.33 15.22
N ILE A 72 22.94 -2.53 14.26
CA ILE A 72 22.19 -1.40 13.72
C ILE A 72 21.73 -1.78 12.32
N THR A 73 20.42 -1.68 12.07
CA THR A 73 19.85 -1.83 10.74
C THR A 73 19.27 -0.50 10.30
N LYS A 74 19.69 -0.05 9.11
CA LYS A 74 19.22 1.20 8.52
C LYS A 74 18.59 0.90 7.18
N GLN A 75 17.40 1.42 6.96
CA GLN A 75 16.71 1.38 5.69
C GLN A 75 16.22 2.77 5.33
N THR A 76 16.43 3.19 4.10
CA THR A 76 15.89 4.43 3.57
C THR A 76 15.19 4.16 2.26
N VAL A 77 13.90 4.45 2.23
CA VAL A 77 13.04 4.33 1.08
C VAL A 77 12.64 5.73 0.60
N ARG A 78 12.76 5.95 -0.70
CA ARG A 78 12.34 7.20 -1.36
C ARG A 78 11.57 6.86 -2.60
N THR A 79 10.38 7.41 -2.72
CA THR A 79 9.56 7.22 -3.91
C THR A 79 9.10 8.57 -4.44
N SER A 80 9.34 8.81 -5.72
CA SER A 80 8.78 9.95 -6.45
C SER A 80 7.75 9.41 -7.41
N SER A 81 6.55 9.96 -7.39
CA SER A 81 5.40 9.45 -8.13
C SER A 81 4.75 10.54 -8.97
N MET A 82 4.24 10.14 -10.13
CA MET A 82 3.37 10.93 -10.97
C MET A 82 2.08 10.17 -11.21
N LEU A 83 0.97 10.79 -10.92
CA LEU A 83 -0.39 10.28 -11.13
C LEU A 83 -1.05 11.02 -12.27
N PHE A 84 -1.71 10.29 -13.16
CA PHE A 84 -2.64 10.86 -14.12
C PHE A 84 -3.89 9.99 -14.20
N GLN A 85 -5.04 10.61 -14.27
CA GLN A 85 -6.30 9.92 -14.55
C GLN A 85 -7.29 10.85 -15.20
N ASN A 86 -8.16 10.29 -16.02
CA ASN A 86 -9.34 10.98 -16.55
C ASN A 86 -10.58 10.17 -16.22
N GLU A 87 -11.58 10.84 -15.70
CA GLU A 87 -12.90 10.27 -15.44
C GLU A 87 -13.91 10.91 -16.38
N TRP A 88 -14.63 10.10 -17.14
CA TRP A 88 -15.81 10.49 -17.92
C TRP A 88 -17.05 10.00 -17.19
N LYS A 89 -18.03 10.87 -17.02
CA LYS A 89 -19.25 10.48 -16.31
C LYS A 89 -20.49 11.18 -16.80
N ASN A 90 -21.59 10.41 -16.81
CA ASN A 90 -22.95 10.88 -16.93
C ASN A 90 -23.85 10.18 -15.91
N GLU A 91 -25.18 10.27 -16.07
CA GLU A 91 -26.14 9.66 -15.16
C GLU A 91 -26.01 8.13 -15.08
N HIS A 92 -25.73 7.46 -16.20
CA HIS A 92 -25.69 6.00 -16.30
C HIS A 92 -24.27 5.43 -16.22
N TRP A 93 -23.28 6.12 -16.78
CA TRP A 93 -21.93 5.61 -16.94
C TRP A 93 -20.89 6.46 -16.21
N GLY A 94 -19.91 5.80 -15.64
CA GLY A 94 -18.68 6.39 -15.17
C GLY A 94 -17.51 5.55 -15.67
N ILE A 95 -16.58 6.16 -16.40
CA ILE A 95 -15.39 5.52 -16.95
C ILE A 95 -14.17 6.27 -16.43
N LEU A 96 -13.33 5.61 -15.68
CA LEU A 96 -12.06 6.16 -15.21
C LEU A 96 -10.91 5.35 -15.81
N LEU A 97 -10.00 6.05 -16.45
CA LEU A 97 -8.74 5.49 -16.94
C LEU A 97 -7.59 6.33 -16.41
N GLY A 98 -6.56 5.68 -15.92
CA GLY A 98 -5.39 6.36 -15.40
C GLY A 98 -4.27 5.42 -15.06
N GLY A 99 -3.25 5.98 -14.42
CA GLY A 99 -2.10 5.23 -13.94
C GLY A 99 -1.17 6.10 -13.12
N ARG A 100 -0.22 5.43 -12.51
CA ARG A 100 0.81 6.02 -11.69
C ARG A 100 2.18 5.54 -12.18
N PHE A 101 3.09 6.46 -12.30
CA PHE A 101 4.50 6.19 -12.52
C PHE A 101 5.26 6.42 -11.22
N ASP A 102 6.00 5.41 -10.78
CA ASP A 102 6.77 5.45 -9.55
C ASP A 102 8.26 5.25 -9.84
N LYS A 103 9.10 6.16 -9.32
CA LYS A 103 10.54 5.99 -9.25
C LYS A 103 10.93 5.73 -7.81
N HIS A 104 11.32 4.50 -7.55
CA HIS A 104 11.76 4.02 -6.24
C HIS A 104 13.28 3.95 -6.17
N ASN A 105 13.92 4.32 -5.03
CA ASN A 105 15.37 4.33 -4.93
C ASN A 105 16.03 2.93 -4.98
N LEU A 106 15.29 1.88 -4.61
CA LEU A 106 15.79 0.48 -4.64
C LEU A 106 15.53 -0.21 -5.98
N ILE A 107 14.86 0.46 -6.93
CA ILE A 107 14.48 -0.10 -8.23
C ILE A 107 15.05 0.78 -9.35
N ASN A 108 15.79 0.17 -10.28
CA ASN A 108 16.51 0.92 -11.30
C ASN A 108 15.65 1.48 -12.43
N HIS A 109 14.44 0.96 -12.62
CA HIS A 109 13.53 1.39 -13.68
C HIS A 109 12.29 2.11 -13.11
N LEU A 110 11.55 2.76 -14.00
CA LEU A 110 10.27 3.38 -13.68
C LEU A 110 9.19 2.30 -13.67
N ILE A 111 8.35 2.32 -12.63
CA ILE A 111 7.26 1.37 -12.47
C ILE A 111 5.96 2.05 -12.91
N PHE A 112 5.20 1.38 -13.76
CA PHE A 112 3.88 1.82 -14.16
C PHE A 112 2.80 0.93 -13.54
N SER A 113 1.84 1.56 -12.86
CA SER A 113 0.69 0.94 -12.22
C SER A 113 -0.59 1.47 -12.88
N PRO A 114 -1.21 0.70 -13.80
CA PRO A 114 -2.44 1.11 -14.49
C PRO A 114 -3.66 1.00 -13.57
N ARG A 115 -4.67 1.80 -13.85
CA ARG A 115 -5.98 1.76 -13.20
C ARG A 115 -7.09 2.01 -14.20
N ALA A 116 -8.13 1.19 -14.14
CA ALA A 116 -9.36 1.38 -14.90
C ALA A 116 -10.56 1.09 -14.00
N ASN A 117 -11.62 1.89 -14.12
CA ASN A 117 -12.87 1.66 -13.41
C ASN A 117 -14.03 1.95 -14.38
N LEU A 118 -14.95 1.01 -14.46
CA LEU A 118 -16.20 1.15 -15.20
C LEU A 118 -17.34 1.05 -14.20
N ARG A 119 -18.17 2.09 -14.12
CA ARG A 119 -19.40 2.11 -13.34
C ARG A 119 -20.58 2.18 -14.29
N PHE A 120 -21.59 1.38 -14.00
CA PHE A 120 -22.88 1.39 -14.69
C PHE A 120 -24.03 1.50 -13.68
N ASN A 121 -24.78 2.58 -13.74
CA ASN A 121 -25.99 2.77 -12.96
C ASN A 121 -27.16 2.19 -13.76
N ALA A 122 -27.48 0.91 -13.51
CA ALA A 122 -28.57 0.22 -14.21
C ALA A 122 -29.94 0.83 -13.89
N THR A 123 -30.10 1.28 -12.65
CA THR A 123 -31.25 2.06 -12.16
C THR A 123 -30.75 3.09 -11.14
N GLN A 124 -31.63 3.92 -10.60
CA GLN A 124 -31.29 4.82 -9.49
C GLN A 124 -30.85 4.07 -8.22
N ASN A 125 -31.20 2.80 -8.10
CA ASN A 125 -30.99 1.99 -6.92
C ASN A 125 -29.99 0.84 -7.13
N ILE A 126 -29.51 0.62 -8.36
CA ILE A 126 -28.61 -0.49 -8.69
C ILE A 126 -27.39 0.05 -9.43
N HIS A 127 -26.24 -0.10 -8.81
CA HIS A 127 -24.95 0.35 -9.34
C HIS A 127 -24.00 -0.84 -9.48
N LEU A 128 -23.52 -1.06 -10.68
CA LEU A 128 -22.52 -2.08 -10.99
C LEU A 128 -21.16 -1.41 -11.18
N ARG A 129 -20.09 -2.04 -10.73
CA ARG A 129 -18.74 -1.53 -10.89
C ARG A 129 -17.77 -2.66 -11.22
N LEU A 130 -16.95 -2.42 -12.24
CA LEU A 130 -15.81 -3.25 -12.60
C LEU A 130 -14.54 -2.42 -12.43
N THR A 131 -13.57 -2.93 -11.67
CA THR A 131 -12.30 -2.24 -11.41
C THR A 131 -11.13 -3.14 -11.76
N TYR A 132 -10.16 -2.56 -12.46
CA TYR A 132 -8.83 -3.15 -12.66
C TYR A 132 -7.79 -2.22 -12.06
N ALA A 133 -6.83 -2.79 -11.32
CA ALA A 133 -5.71 -2.04 -10.76
C ALA A 133 -4.43 -2.87 -10.79
N GLY A 134 -3.37 -2.27 -11.31
CA GLY A 134 -2.00 -2.75 -11.14
C GLY A 134 -1.37 -2.14 -9.90
N GLY A 135 -0.50 -2.90 -9.24
CA GLY A 135 0.28 -2.44 -8.09
C GLY A 135 1.67 -3.07 -8.06
N PHE A 136 2.51 -2.60 -7.18
CA PHE A 136 3.83 -3.17 -6.95
C PHE A 136 4.23 -3.07 -5.47
N ARG A 137 5.16 -3.94 -5.07
CA ARG A 137 5.85 -3.89 -3.79
C ARG A 137 7.35 -3.91 -4.06
N ALA A 138 8.06 -2.93 -3.54
CA ALA A 138 9.51 -2.88 -3.63
C ALA A 138 10.14 -3.86 -2.63
N PRO A 139 11.31 -4.46 -2.95
CA PRO A 139 12.04 -5.27 -1.99
C PRO A 139 12.51 -4.40 -0.82
N GLN A 140 12.21 -4.82 0.40
CA GLN A 140 12.57 -4.13 1.63
C GLN A 140 13.24 -5.11 2.59
N THR A 141 14.18 -4.62 3.40
CA THR A 141 14.85 -5.43 4.44
C THR A 141 13.94 -5.67 5.63
N PHE A 142 13.09 -4.69 5.92
CA PHE A 142 12.04 -4.76 6.92
C PHE A 142 10.71 -4.65 6.24
N ASP A 143 9.86 -5.59 6.52
CA ASP A 143 8.43 -5.52 6.31
C ASP A 143 7.75 -4.82 7.51
N GLU A 144 6.45 -4.63 7.49
CA GLU A 144 5.68 -3.99 8.56
C GLU A 144 5.88 -4.65 9.94
N ASP A 145 6.28 -5.92 9.94
CA ASP A 145 6.66 -6.66 11.13
C ASP A 145 8.16 -6.53 11.41
N LEU A 146 8.51 -5.58 12.26
CA LEU A 146 9.88 -5.40 12.83
C LEU A 146 10.32 -6.56 13.74
N HIS A 147 9.76 -7.74 13.59
CA HIS A 147 10.07 -8.89 14.41
C HIS A 147 11.37 -9.51 13.91
N THR A 148 12.40 -9.40 14.75
CA THR A 148 13.59 -10.23 14.62
C THR A 148 13.16 -11.68 14.80
N SER A 149 13.11 -12.45 13.71
CA SER A 149 12.84 -13.89 13.80
C SER A 149 13.98 -14.54 14.55
N MET A 150 13.68 -15.11 15.70
CA MET A 150 14.63 -15.90 16.49
C MET A 150 14.34 -17.38 16.26
N ALA A 151 15.29 -18.11 15.73
CA ALA A 151 15.26 -19.56 15.67
C ALA A 151 16.41 -20.11 16.53
N GLY A 152 16.09 -20.91 17.56
CA GLY A 152 17.10 -21.57 18.40
C GLY A 152 18.02 -20.64 19.21
N GLY A 153 17.58 -19.41 19.51
CA GLY A 153 18.38 -18.43 20.25
C GLY A 153 19.37 -17.64 19.37
N GLU A 154 19.42 -17.91 18.08
CA GLU A 154 20.26 -17.17 17.13
C GLU A 154 19.43 -16.16 16.34
N ARG A 155 20.07 -15.03 16.01
CA ARG A 155 19.45 -13.98 15.23
C ARG A 155 19.48 -14.30 13.74
N ILE A 156 18.34 -14.22 13.08
CA ILE A 156 18.26 -14.21 11.61
C ILE A 156 18.46 -12.78 11.12
N LYS A 157 19.52 -12.56 10.34
CA LYS A 157 19.80 -11.29 9.69
C LYS A 157 19.40 -11.36 8.24
N THR A 158 18.43 -10.53 7.86
CA THR A 158 17.94 -10.43 6.48
C THR A 158 18.82 -9.49 5.67
N TYR A 159 19.23 -9.90 4.50
CA TYR A 159 19.97 -9.08 3.53
C TYR A 159 19.21 -9.05 2.21
N LEU A 160 19.11 -7.86 1.61
CA LEU A 160 18.60 -7.73 0.25
C LEU A 160 19.62 -8.25 -0.75
N ALA A 161 19.24 -9.21 -1.57
CA ALA A 161 20.06 -9.66 -2.70
C ALA A 161 20.13 -8.54 -3.76
N LYS A 162 21.28 -8.44 -4.46
CA LYS A 162 21.52 -7.36 -5.43
C LYS A 162 20.58 -7.36 -6.64
N ASN A 163 19.95 -8.49 -6.93
CA ASN A 163 19.10 -8.69 -8.13
C ASN A 163 17.62 -8.85 -7.80
N LEU A 164 17.19 -8.45 -6.61
CA LEU A 164 15.77 -8.46 -6.27
C LEU A 164 15.01 -7.46 -7.15
N LYS A 165 13.88 -7.93 -7.66
CA LYS A 165 12.92 -7.13 -8.42
C LYS A 165 11.71 -6.81 -7.53
N GLU A 166 10.92 -5.87 -7.98
CA GLU A 166 9.63 -5.64 -7.37
C GLU A 166 8.66 -6.80 -7.60
N GLU A 167 7.84 -7.10 -6.61
CA GLU A 167 6.64 -7.90 -6.79
C GLU A 167 5.58 -7.06 -7.48
N ARG A 168 4.85 -7.64 -8.43
CA ARG A 168 3.75 -6.97 -9.13
C ARG A 168 2.44 -7.66 -8.85
N SER A 169 1.38 -6.87 -8.70
CA SER A 169 0.02 -7.35 -8.56
C SER A 169 -0.88 -6.82 -9.67
N ASN A 170 -1.82 -7.67 -10.09
CA ASN A 170 -2.92 -7.29 -10.98
C ASN A 170 -4.21 -7.74 -10.31
N SER A 171 -5.08 -6.80 -10.03
CA SER A 171 -6.35 -7.05 -9.35
C SER A 171 -7.52 -6.68 -10.24
N LEU A 172 -8.53 -7.54 -10.27
CA LEU A 172 -9.81 -7.31 -10.91
C LEU A 172 -10.90 -7.48 -9.85
N SER A 173 -11.80 -6.50 -9.72
CA SER A 173 -12.97 -6.62 -8.85
C SER A 173 -14.26 -6.28 -9.60
N LEU A 174 -15.33 -6.96 -9.22
CA LEU A 174 -16.68 -6.72 -9.68
C LEU A 174 -17.57 -6.54 -8.46
N SER A 175 -18.34 -5.45 -8.42
CA SER A 175 -19.29 -5.20 -7.33
C SER A 175 -20.66 -4.80 -7.87
N ALA A 176 -21.70 -5.18 -7.12
CA ALA A 176 -23.08 -4.76 -7.30
C ALA A 176 -23.57 -4.14 -5.99
N ASP A 177 -24.01 -2.90 -6.04
CA ASP A 177 -24.50 -2.12 -4.93
C ASP A 177 -25.98 -1.81 -5.17
N MET A 178 -26.87 -2.28 -4.25
CA MET A 178 -28.32 -2.25 -4.41
C MET A 178 -28.97 -1.60 -3.21
N TYR A 179 -29.81 -0.60 -3.47
CA TYR A 179 -30.54 0.16 -2.45
C TYR A 179 -32.03 -0.15 -2.52
N TYR A 180 -32.62 -0.50 -1.39
CA TYR A 180 -34.05 -0.78 -1.29
C TYR A 180 -34.66 -0.05 -0.10
N ASN A 181 -35.86 0.47 -0.27
CA ASN A 181 -36.64 1.08 0.79
C ASN A 181 -37.86 0.20 1.09
N PHE A 182 -37.95 -0.32 2.31
CA PHE A 182 -39.09 -1.08 2.83
C PHE A 182 -39.83 -0.21 3.86
N GLY A 183 -40.76 0.59 3.39
CA GLY A 183 -41.44 1.57 4.25
C GLY A 183 -40.44 2.59 4.82
N ASN A 184 -40.24 2.61 6.14
CA ASN A 184 -39.31 3.50 6.83
C ASN A 184 -37.89 2.92 6.98
N VAL A 185 -37.63 1.72 6.46
CA VAL A 185 -36.32 1.05 6.55
C VAL A 185 -35.58 1.18 5.22
N GLN A 186 -34.40 1.80 5.26
CA GLN A 186 -33.46 1.83 4.12
C GLN A 186 -32.50 0.66 4.25
N THR A 187 -32.35 -0.10 3.17
CA THR A 187 -31.47 -1.26 3.10
C THR A 187 -30.48 -1.09 1.96
N ASN A 188 -29.21 -1.35 2.22
CA ASN A 188 -28.16 -1.46 1.22
C ASN A 188 -27.60 -2.89 1.21
N ILE A 189 -27.52 -3.48 0.03
CA ILE A 189 -26.89 -4.79 -0.20
C ILE A 189 -25.72 -4.58 -1.16
N LEU A 190 -24.51 -4.84 -0.65
CA LEU A 190 -23.28 -4.82 -1.45
C LEU A 190 -22.79 -6.26 -1.63
N ILE A 191 -22.62 -6.64 -2.90
CA ILE A 191 -21.98 -7.92 -3.28
C ILE A 191 -20.71 -7.56 -4.01
N GLU A 192 -19.58 -8.10 -3.57
CA GLU A 192 -18.28 -7.88 -4.19
C GLU A 192 -17.52 -9.19 -4.36
N THR A 193 -16.87 -9.33 -5.51
CA THR A 193 -15.90 -10.38 -5.78
C THR A 193 -14.63 -9.78 -6.35
N PHE A 194 -13.48 -10.37 -6.01
CA PHE A 194 -12.21 -9.92 -6.53
C PHE A 194 -11.28 -11.10 -6.82
N TYR A 195 -10.36 -10.87 -7.74
CA TYR A 195 -9.27 -11.76 -8.08
C TYR A 195 -7.98 -10.96 -8.16
N THR A 196 -6.94 -11.43 -7.47
CA THR A 196 -5.62 -10.80 -7.50
C THR A 196 -4.58 -11.83 -7.92
N HIS A 197 -3.78 -11.48 -8.93
CA HIS A 197 -2.63 -12.25 -9.37
C HIS A 197 -1.33 -11.54 -8.99
N LEU A 198 -0.44 -12.26 -8.29
CA LEU A 198 0.88 -11.77 -7.87
C LEU A 198 1.94 -12.38 -8.79
N ASN A 199 2.86 -11.55 -9.27
CA ASN A 199 4.00 -11.94 -10.10
C ASN A 199 5.30 -11.49 -9.40
N ASN A 200 6.23 -12.41 -9.29
CA ASN A 200 7.59 -12.17 -8.79
C ASN A 200 8.59 -12.15 -9.95
#